data_353f2f87616f124305fc66935d689412
#
_entry.id   353f2f87616f124305fc66935d689412
#
_cell.length_a   1.000
_cell.length_b   1.000
_cell.length_c   1.000
_cell.angle_alpha   90.00
_cell.angle_beta   90.00
_cell.angle_gamma   90.00
#
_symmetry.space_group_name_H-M   'P 1'
#
loop_
_entity.id
_entity.type
_entity.pdbx_description
1 polymer ?
#
loop_
_entity_poly.entity_id
_entity_poly.type
_entity_poly.pdbx_seq_one_letter_code
_entity_poly.pdbx_strand_id
1 'polypeptide(L)'
;MSTVRLSRFDHGILCIEATEETSSTILDRLDQRGLGMALFGVGVETPIIVVDHRQGLTPDQLLAVEAHEVGHVLSGSTDEPTAELHGIAILRLAGHHAAAELLLNRGII
;
A
#
# COMPACT_ATOMS: atom_id res chain seq x y z
N MET A 1 2.07 -15.62 -11.11
CA MET A 1 2.96 -15.55 -9.94
C MET A 1 2.96 -14.14 -9.39
N SER A 2 2.82 -13.96 -8.08
CA SER A 2 2.89 -12.61 -7.52
C SER A 2 4.34 -12.11 -7.55
N THR A 3 4.47 -10.79 -7.73
CA THR A 3 5.76 -10.13 -7.72
C THR A 3 6.04 -9.60 -6.32
N VAL A 4 7.24 -9.87 -5.82
CA VAL A 4 7.73 -9.31 -4.55
C VAL A 4 8.91 -8.40 -4.87
N ARG A 5 8.84 -7.17 -4.40
CA ARG A 5 9.89 -6.17 -4.65
C ARG A 5 10.00 -5.23 -3.45
N LEU A 6 11.03 -4.40 -3.43
CA LEU A 6 11.03 -3.27 -2.50
C LEU A 6 9.92 -2.30 -2.89
N SER A 7 9.33 -1.65 -1.90
CA SER A 7 8.38 -0.58 -2.18
C SER A 7 9.03 0.49 -3.05
N ARG A 8 8.25 1.10 -3.94
CA ARG A 8 8.69 2.26 -4.72
C ARG A 8 9.13 3.42 -3.83
N PHE A 9 8.65 3.44 -2.60
CA PHE A 9 9.01 4.45 -1.58
C PHE A 9 10.09 3.94 -0.63
N ASP A 10 10.58 2.72 -0.83
CA ASP A 10 11.66 2.04 -0.12
C ASP A 10 11.43 1.92 1.39
N HIS A 11 12.27 2.54 2.22
CA HIS A 11 12.28 2.41 3.68
C HIS A 11 12.41 0.96 4.18
N GLY A 12 13.01 0.08 3.37
CA GLY A 12 13.16 -1.32 3.71
C GLY A 12 11.86 -2.12 3.69
N ILE A 13 10.79 -1.58 3.09
CA ILE A 13 9.47 -2.19 3.03
C ILE A 13 9.36 -3.06 1.78
N LEU A 14 8.99 -4.33 1.96
CA LEU A 14 8.70 -5.21 0.84
C LEU A 14 7.25 -5.02 0.39
N CYS A 15 7.06 -5.02 -0.93
CA CYS A 15 5.74 -4.89 -1.54
C CYS A 15 5.41 -6.16 -2.33
N ILE A 16 4.27 -6.76 -2.03
CA ILE A 16 3.71 -7.87 -2.81
C ILE A 16 2.64 -7.29 -3.73
N GLU A 17 2.83 -7.47 -5.04
CA GLU A 17 1.82 -7.16 -6.04
C GLU A 17 0.92 -8.39 -6.18
N ALA A 18 -0.23 -8.36 -5.53
CA ALA A 18 -1.12 -9.51 -5.47
C ALA A 18 -1.86 -9.71 -6.78
N THR A 19 -1.79 -10.92 -7.31
CA THR A 19 -2.51 -11.37 -8.49
C THR A 19 -3.41 -12.54 -8.12
N GLU A 20 -4.14 -13.07 -9.07
CA GLU A 20 -4.99 -14.25 -8.85
C GLU A 20 -4.18 -15.50 -8.50
N GLU A 21 -2.88 -15.51 -8.81
CA GLU A 21 -1.97 -16.61 -8.48
C GLU A 21 -1.33 -16.48 -7.09
N THR A 22 -1.54 -15.37 -6.40
CA THR A 22 -1.07 -15.17 -5.03
C THR A 22 -1.76 -16.18 -4.11
N SER A 23 -1.08 -16.58 -3.03
CA SER A 23 -1.62 -17.59 -2.11
C SER A 23 -3.00 -17.18 -1.57
N SER A 24 -3.87 -18.15 -1.39
CA SER A 24 -5.23 -17.91 -0.91
C SER A 24 -5.25 -17.25 0.47
N THR A 25 -4.29 -17.57 1.32
CA THR A 25 -4.19 -16.96 2.65
C THR A 25 -4.02 -15.45 2.56
N ILE A 26 -3.15 -14.98 1.65
CA ILE A 26 -2.93 -13.55 1.42
C ILE A 26 -4.17 -12.92 0.79
N LEU A 27 -4.73 -13.58 -0.24
CA LEU A 27 -5.91 -13.04 -0.95
C LEU A 27 -7.11 -12.92 -0.03
N ASP A 28 -7.35 -13.90 0.84
CA ASP A 28 -8.46 -13.86 1.79
C ASP A 28 -8.34 -12.67 2.75
N ARG A 29 -7.14 -12.40 3.24
CA ARG A 29 -6.89 -11.24 4.10
C ARG A 29 -7.06 -9.93 3.34
N LEU A 30 -6.55 -9.86 2.11
CA LEU A 30 -6.66 -8.68 1.27
C LEU A 30 -8.14 -8.36 0.98
N ASP A 31 -8.94 -9.37 0.67
CA ASP A 31 -10.36 -9.21 0.40
C ASP A 31 -11.13 -8.67 1.62
N GLN A 32 -10.66 -8.94 2.82
CA GLN A 32 -11.23 -8.40 4.06
C GLN A 32 -10.79 -6.96 4.34
N ARG A 33 -9.64 -6.55 3.81
CA ARG A 33 -9.04 -5.23 4.09
C ARG A 33 -9.37 -4.19 3.02
N GLY A 34 -9.48 -4.60 1.77
CA GLY A 34 -9.75 -3.72 0.64
C GLY A 34 -8.69 -3.82 -0.45
N LEU A 35 -8.16 -2.68 -0.91
CA LEU A 35 -7.24 -2.64 -2.03
C LEU A 35 -5.78 -2.86 -1.64
N GLY A 36 -5.49 -2.82 -0.35
CA GLY A 36 -4.15 -3.05 0.16
C GLY A 36 -4.17 -3.44 1.63
N MET A 37 -3.03 -3.89 2.13
CA MET A 37 -2.83 -4.18 3.55
C MET A 37 -1.37 -4.04 3.92
N ALA A 38 -1.09 -3.88 5.21
CA ALA A 38 0.26 -3.75 5.72
C ALA A 38 0.48 -4.68 6.92
N LEU A 39 1.66 -5.31 6.96
CA LEU A 39 2.11 -6.12 8.07
C LEU A 39 3.35 -5.44 8.69
N PHE A 40 3.21 -4.96 9.91
CA PHE A 40 4.26 -4.20 10.60
C PHE A 40 4.07 -4.30 12.12
N GLY A 41 5.04 -3.76 12.84
CA GLY A 41 4.98 -3.64 14.30
C GLY A 41 5.86 -4.62 15.03
N VAL A 42 5.57 -4.81 16.32
CA VAL A 42 6.37 -5.65 17.22
C VAL A 42 6.39 -7.09 16.70
N GLY A 43 7.60 -7.67 16.62
CA GLY A 43 7.79 -9.02 16.12
C GLY A 43 7.87 -9.13 14.60
N VAL A 44 7.70 -8.03 13.89
CA VAL A 44 7.84 -8.01 12.42
C VAL A 44 9.20 -7.43 12.07
N GLU A 45 10.09 -8.29 11.58
CA GLU A 45 11.47 -7.92 11.26
C GLU A 45 11.53 -7.03 10.01
N THR A 46 10.83 -7.45 8.96
CA THR A 46 10.74 -6.71 7.72
C THR A 46 9.29 -6.36 7.46
N PRO A 47 8.94 -5.07 7.40
CA PRO A 47 7.57 -4.69 7.06
C PRO A 47 7.21 -5.11 5.64
N ILE A 48 5.99 -5.58 5.48
CA ILE A 48 5.48 -6.04 4.18
C ILE A 48 4.15 -5.35 3.92
N ILE A 49 4.01 -4.83 2.71
CA ILE A 49 2.72 -4.34 2.23
C ILE A 49 2.25 -5.19 1.06
N VAL A 50 0.95 -5.22 0.85
CA VAL A 50 0.33 -5.92 -0.27
C VAL A 50 -0.56 -4.92 -1.00
N VAL A 51 -0.42 -4.87 -2.32
CA VAL A 51 -1.25 -4.04 -3.19
C VAL A 51 -2.01 -4.95 -4.15
N ASP A 52 -3.32 -4.75 -4.24
CA ASP A 52 -4.18 -5.60 -5.08
C ASP A 52 -4.08 -5.18 -6.54
N HIS A 53 -3.50 -6.06 -7.37
CA HIS A 53 -3.38 -5.86 -8.81
C HIS A 53 -4.49 -6.56 -9.60
N ARG A 54 -5.52 -7.10 -8.93
CA ARG A 54 -6.63 -7.80 -9.58
C ARG A 54 -7.77 -6.88 -10.01
N GLN A 55 -7.76 -5.62 -9.55
CA GLN A 55 -8.93 -4.73 -9.66
C GLN A 55 -8.91 -3.79 -10.86
N GLY A 56 -7.93 -3.92 -11.75
CA GLY A 56 -7.83 -3.06 -12.92
C GLY A 56 -7.53 -1.59 -12.59
N LEU A 57 -6.81 -1.34 -11.49
CA LEU A 57 -6.47 0.01 -11.09
C LEU A 57 -5.47 0.66 -12.05
N THR A 58 -5.60 1.98 -12.21
CA THR A 58 -4.62 2.77 -12.98
C THR A 58 -3.28 2.83 -12.26
N PRO A 59 -2.18 3.17 -12.96
CA PRO A 59 -0.88 3.35 -12.30
C PRO A 59 -0.92 4.34 -11.15
N ASP A 60 -1.62 5.46 -11.27
CA ASP A 60 -1.74 6.44 -10.18
C ASP A 60 -2.53 5.88 -9.00
N GLN A 61 -3.58 5.11 -9.27
CA GLN A 61 -4.34 4.44 -8.22
C GLN A 61 -3.48 3.42 -7.48
N LEU A 62 -2.68 2.64 -8.20
CA LEU A 62 -1.76 1.68 -7.59
C LEU A 62 -0.72 2.37 -6.71
N LEU A 63 -0.18 3.51 -7.16
CA LEU A 63 0.73 4.32 -6.36
C LEU A 63 0.05 4.85 -5.09
N ALA A 64 -1.19 5.29 -5.20
CA ALA A 64 -1.94 5.80 -4.05
C ALA A 64 -2.17 4.70 -3.01
N VAL A 65 -2.53 3.50 -3.43
CA VAL A 65 -2.70 2.36 -2.52
C VAL A 65 -1.38 2.00 -1.86
N GLU A 66 -0.30 1.90 -2.63
CA GLU A 66 1.02 1.58 -2.10
C GLU A 66 1.45 2.61 -1.06
N ALA A 67 1.31 3.90 -1.35
CA ALA A 67 1.68 4.98 -0.44
C ALA A 67 0.85 4.96 0.85
N HIS A 68 -0.44 4.65 0.76
CA HIS A 68 -1.31 4.52 1.94
C HIS A 68 -0.80 3.42 2.87
N GLU A 69 -0.48 2.25 2.32
CA GLU A 69 0.04 1.13 3.12
C GLU A 69 1.42 1.44 3.70
N VAL A 70 2.30 2.07 2.93
CA VAL A 70 3.58 2.57 3.45
C VAL A 70 3.35 3.57 4.58
N GLY A 71 2.30 4.39 4.47
CA GLY A 71 1.90 5.33 5.53
C GLY A 71 1.59 4.63 6.84
N HIS A 72 0.92 3.49 6.83
CA HIS A 72 0.72 2.67 8.02
C HIS A 72 2.04 2.25 8.64
N VAL A 73 2.96 1.76 7.83
CA VAL A 73 4.27 1.29 8.30
C VAL A 73 5.08 2.42 8.91
N LEU A 74 5.19 3.55 8.21
CA LEU A 74 6.03 4.68 8.66
C LEU A 74 5.46 5.36 9.89
N SER A 75 4.14 5.47 10.00
CA SER A 75 3.50 6.04 11.19
C SER A 75 3.46 5.07 12.36
N GLY A 76 3.61 3.76 12.08
CA GLY A 76 3.43 2.72 13.09
C GLY A 76 2.00 2.62 13.59
N SER A 77 1.03 3.11 12.84
CA SER A 77 -0.36 3.25 13.26
C SER A 77 -1.32 2.51 12.33
N THR A 78 -2.34 1.89 12.90
CA THR A 78 -3.44 1.30 12.14
C THR A 78 -4.52 2.32 11.79
N ASP A 79 -4.38 3.55 12.26
CA ASP A 79 -5.33 4.63 12.02
C ASP A 79 -5.32 5.04 10.54
N GLU A 80 -6.46 4.93 9.88
CA GLU A 80 -6.57 5.21 8.45
C GLU A 80 -6.26 6.68 8.09
N PRO A 81 -6.81 7.69 8.80
CA PRO A 81 -6.43 9.07 8.51
C PRO A 81 -4.95 9.36 8.68
N THR A 82 -4.30 8.78 9.68
CA THR A 82 -2.86 8.94 9.90
C THR A 82 -2.06 8.35 8.74
N ALA A 83 -2.39 7.14 8.31
CA ALA A 83 -1.74 6.50 7.16
C ALA A 83 -1.93 7.33 5.89
N GLU A 84 -3.13 7.86 5.69
CA GLU A 84 -3.47 8.68 4.53
C GLU A 84 -2.62 9.95 4.46
N LEU A 85 -2.48 10.66 5.58
CA LEU A 85 -1.63 11.86 5.64
C LEU A 85 -0.17 11.56 5.32
N HIS A 86 0.37 10.48 5.88
CA HIS A 86 1.73 10.04 5.56
C HIS A 86 1.86 9.66 4.09
N GLY A 87 0.88 8.95 3.55
CA GLY A 87 0.86 8.54 2.15
C GLY A 87 0.85 9.74 1.20
N ILE A 88 0.03 10.74 1.49
CA ILE A 88 -0.03 11.98 0.70
C ILE A 88 1.32 12.68 0.71
N ALA A 89 1.95 12.81 1.87
CA ALA A 89 3.26 13.44 2.01
C ALA A 89 4.33 12.69 1.19
N ILE A 90 4.35 11.37 1.28
CA ILE A 90 5.29 10.53 0.54
C ILE A 90 5.13 10.75 -0.97
N LEU A 91 3.88 10.72 -1.45
CA LEU A 91 3.60 10.90 -2.87
C LEU A 91 4.04 12.26 -3.38
N ARG A 92 3.79 13.32 -2.61
CA ARG A 92 4.19 14.68 -2.98
C ARG A 92 5.70 14.84 -3.00
N LEU A 93 6.39 14.28 -2.01
CA LEU A 93 7.85 14.32 -1.96
C LEU A 93 8.49 13.57 -3.15
N ALA A 94 7.85 12.51 -3.61
CA ALA A 94 8.30 11.73 -4.76
C ALA A 94 7.85 12.32 -6.11
N GLY A 95 7.07 13.41 -6.10
CA GLY A 95 6.58 14.05 -7.32
C GLY A 95 5.34 13.41 -7.93
N HIS A 96 4.68 12.49 -7.23
CA HIS A 96 3.46 11.82 -7.71
C HIS A 96 2.21 12.60 -7.29
N HIS A 97 2.04 13.79 -7.85
CA HIS A 97 0.97 14.71 -7.44
C HIS A 97 -0.43 14.20 -7.81
N ALA A 98 -0.58 13.54 -8.96
CA ALA A 98 -1.87 12.99 -9.37
C ALA A 98 -2.32 11.88 -8.41
N ALA A 99 -1.40 11.00 -8.01
CA ALA A 99 -1.70 9.96 -7.04
C ALA A 99 -2.03 10.56 -5.66
N ALA A 100 -1.32 11.62 -5.26
CA ALA A 100 -1.61 12.32 -4.00
C ALA A 100 -3.01 12.92 -3.99
N GLU A 101 -3.46 13.48 -5.12
CA GLU A 101 -4.82 14.02 -5.25
C GLU A 101 -5.89 12.92 -5.12
N LEU A 102 -5.64 11.74 -5.70
CA LEU A 102 -6.54 10.60 -5.55
C LEU A 102 -6.71 10.22 -4.08
N LEU A 103 -5.61 10.18 -3.35
CA LEU A 103 -5.62 9.82 -1.93
C LEU A 103 -6.31 10.92 -1.10
N LEU A 104 -5.99 12.18 -1.37
CA LEU A 104 -6.59 13.33 -0.68
C LEU A 104 -8.10 13.38 -0.85
N ASN A 105 -8.59 13.10 -2.04
CA ASN A 105 -10.01 13.14 -2.38
C ASN A 105 -10.72 11.82 -2.09
N ARG A 106 -10.00 10.83 -1.57
CA ARG A 106 -10.52 9.48 -1.29
C ARG A 106 -11.15 8.83 -2.51
N GLY A 107 -10.60 9.11 -3.70
CA GLY A 107 -11.12 8.55 -4.94
C GLY A 107 -10.80 7.08 -5.13
N ILE A 108 -9.95 6.49 -4.28
CA ILE A 108 -9.48 5.12 -4.42
C ILE A 108 -9.76 4.25 -3.18
N ILE A 109 -9.86 4.86 -2.01
CA ILE A 109 -9.98 4.14 -0.74
C ILE A 109 -11.32 4.41 -0.08
#